data_eaafc5e0b11d3af949e0cfc15c41c4d1
#
_entry.id   eaafc5e0b11d3af949e0cfc15c41c4d1
#
_cell.length_a   1.000
_cell.length_b   1.000
_cell.length_c   1.000
_cell.angle_alpha   90.00
_cell.angle_beta   90.00
_cell.angle_gamma   90.00
#
_symmetry.space_group_name_H-M   'P 1'
#
loop_
_entity.id
_entity.type
_entity.pdbx_description
1 polymer ?
#
loop_
_entity_poly.entity_id
_entity_poly.type
_entity_poly.pdbx_seq_one_letter_code
_entity_poly.pdbx_strand_id
1 'polypeptide(L)'
;MSDAGALSRRQPRNGLPPGPGAFGGIDFLRAAAAGKVFEFFTVLTQRYGDVASFSVGPQRIVFVNDPALVEQILVTRQRAFVRDSGAQLLRELVGEGLLTTDDPVHLTRRRIMAPAFHRARVAHYGEIVVAQTEGIAGAWRPGSHVDVGAEMARLTLAAVGAALFGTDLREGAAEIASVLASVTERGGALAGLLAFAAPLLGPLRAAFPNRASLLFPRERARLEAVVAPLVARERAAGEGDDLLGMMLAARDEGGRGLDDAAIRNEICMLVLAGHETTANALTWTFALLAQHRTIEATLHAEIDAVCGARLPHVDDLARMPYVAHVFDEALRLYPPAPAFARRPTSEIELGGYRIPKGASIFVSPFVMQRDARYFADPLAFDPERWAHPTHPKFAFFPFGGGSKMCIGEPFARMEALLAIATIARRFSLQKTDARPLEIATRGLLKPARPLVLAAAARR
;
A
#
# COMPACT_ATOMS: atom_id res chain seq x y z
N MET A 1 29.58 24.06 18.95
CA MET A 1 29.01 25.34 18.47
C MET A 1 28.25 24.99 17.21
N SER A 2 26.99 25.28 17.30
CA SER A 2 25.90 24.91 16.40
C SER A 2 26.04 25.60 15.04
N ASP A 3 25.81 24.84 13.98
CA ASP A 3 25.31 25.44 12.74
C ASP A 3 24.09 24.65 12.29
N ALA A 4 22.96 25.11 12.82
CA ALA A 4 21.63 24.67 12.36
C ALA A 4 21.43 25.30 10.98
N GLY A 5 21.62 24.53 9.95
CA GLY A 5 21.45 24.91 8.55
C GLY A 5 20.11 25.62 8.35
N ALA A 6 20.21 26.90 8.08
CA ALA A 6 19.12 27.80 7.79
C ALA A 6 18.23 27.19 6.68
N LEU A 7 16.98 26.90 7.03
CA LEU A 7 15.89 26.81 6.08
C LEU A 7 15.82 28.12 5.31
N SER A 8 16.52 28.20 4.19
CA SER A 8 16.45 29.32 3.26
C SER A 8 14.95 29.56 2.98
N ARG A 9 14.42 30.66 3.50
CA ARG A 9 13.11 31.19 3.14
C ARG A 9 13.15 31.48 1.63
N ARG A 10 12.76 30.49 0.82
CA ARG A 10 12.61 30.69 -0.62
C ARG A 10 11.59 31.79 -0.80
N GLN A 11 11.98 32.88 -1.47
CA GLN A 11 11.05 33.96 -1.81
C GLN A 11 9.84 33.39 -2.54
N PRO A 12 8.61 33.89 -2.27
CA PRO A 12 7.41 33.40 -2.91
C PRO A 12 7.56 33.56 -4.44
N ARG A 13 7.60 32.43 -5.13
CA ARG A 13 7.57 32.39 -6.59
C ARG A 13 6.11 32.53 -7.00
N ASN A 14 5.67 33.74 -7.35
CA ASN A 14 4.30 34.09 -7.72
C ASN A 14 3.84 33.41 -9.02
N GLY A 15 3.81 32.06 -9.07
CA GLY A 15 3.43 31.31 -10.26
C GLY A 15 3.21 29.84 -10.02
N LEU A 16 2.82 29.12 -11.06
CA LEU A 16 2.75 27.65 -11.07
C LEU A 16 4.16 27.05 -10.96
N PRO A 17 4.31 25.82 -10.40
CA PRO A 17 5.57 25.12 -10.41
C PRO A 17 6.10 24.92 -11.84
N PRO A 18 7.44 24.93 -12.05
CA PRO A 18 8.05 24.69 -13.35
C PRO A 18 7.74 23.29 -13.85
N GLY A 19 7.90 23.08 -15.18
CA GLY A 19 7.65 21.77 -15.76
C GLY A 19 7.85 21.74 -17.28
N PRO A 20 7.60 20.59 -17.93
CA PRO A 20 7.88 20.34 -19.33
C PRO A 20 6.94 21.07 -20.33
N GLY A 21 6.15 22.04 -19.87
CA GLY A 21 5.25 22.83 -20.73
C GLY A 21 4.13 22.01 -21.36
N ALA A 22 3.76 22.35 -22.61
CA ALA A 22 2.61 21.77 -23.31
C ALA A 22 2.77 20.25 -23.60
N PHE A 23 3.98 19.77 -23.76
CA PHE A 23 4.28 18.36 -24.11
C PHE A 23 4.32 17.43 -22.89
N GLY A 24 4.41 17.96 -21.67
CA GLY A 24 4.53 17.15 -20.45
C GLY A 24 3.40 16.16 -20.24
N GLY A 25 2.19 16.50 -20.64
CA GLY A 25 1.05 15.59 -20.59
C GLY A 25 1.18 14.41 -21.56
N ILE A 26 1.71 14.63 -22.73
CA ILE A 26 1.95 13.57 -23.73
C ILE A 26 3.04 12.62 -23.26
N ASP A 27 4.13 13.17 -22.70
CA ASP A 27 5.24 12.37 -22.19
C ASP A 27 4.80 11.54 -20.98
N PHE A 28 3.97 12.11 -20.10
CA PHE A 28 3.36 11.37 -19.00
C PHE A 28 2.47 10.22 -19.50
N LEU A 29 1.60 10.47 -20.49
CA LEU A 29 0.75 9.43 -21.06
C LEU A 29 1.54 8.31 -21.73
N ARG A 30 2.62 8.65 -22.46
CA ARG A 30 3.56 7.67 -23.02
C ARG A 30 4.25 6.85 -21.92
N ALA A 31 4.72 7.51 -20.87
CA ALA A 31 5.32 6.84 -19.71
C ALA A 31 4.32 5.92 -19.01
N ALA A 32 3.08 6.35 -18.85
CA ALA A 32 2.00 5.54 -18.27
C ALA A 32 1.68 4.30 -19.10
N ALA A 33 1.59 4.44 -20.41
CA ALA A 33 1.36 3.33 -21.34
C ALA A 33 2.52 2.32 -21.31
N ALA A 34 3.76 2.82 -21.16
CA ALA A 34 4.97 2.00 -21.08
C ALA A 34 5.23 1.42 -19.66
N GLY A 35 4.41 1.74 -18.63
CA GLY A 35 4.65 1.35 -17.24
C GLY A 35 5.85 2.07 -16.60
N LYS A 36 6.22 3.27 -17.07
CA LYS A 36 7.41 4.05 -16.65
C LYS A 36 7.05 5.38 -15.98
N VAL A 37 5.91 5.43 -15.28
CA VAL A 37 5.45 6.67 -14.62
C VAL A 37 6.44 7.18 -13.56
N PHE A 38 7.06 6.28 -12.84
CA PHE A 38 7.98 6.66 -11.76
C PHE A 38 9.33 7.13 -12.28
N GLU A 39 9.80 6.59 -13.40
CA GLU A 39 10.96 7.11 -14.13
C GLU A 39 10.67 8.52 -14.66
N PHE A 40 9.46 8.75 -15.18
CA PHE A 40 9.04 10.08 -15.59
C PHE A 40 9.06 11.06 -14.41
N PHE A 41 8.51 10.69 -13.25
CA PHE A 41 8.55 11.53 -12.05
C PHE A 41 9.98 11.76 -11.54
N THR A 42 10.85 10.77 -11.60
CA THR A 42 12.27 10.92 -11.25
C THR A 42 12.95 11.94 -12.17
N VAL A 43 12.78 11.83 -13.49
CA VAL A 43 13.32 12.81 -14.45
C VAL A 43 12.71 14.19 -14.23
N LEU A 44 11.43 14.27 -13.90
CA LEU A 44 10.73 15.52 -13.64
C LEU A 44 11.39 16.30 -12.48
N THR A 45 11.67 15.61 -11.36
CA THR A 45 12.33 16.24 -10.19
C THR A 45 13.77 16.61 -10.45
N GLN A 46 14.50 15.80 -11.19
CA GLN A 46 15.89 16.10 -11.57
C GLN A 46 15.99 17.36 -12.43
N ARG A 47 15.04 17.59 -13.34
CA ARG A 47 15.06 18.73 -14.26
C ARG A 47 14.43 20.00 -13.69
N TYR A 48 13.36 19.88 -12.91
CA TYR A 48 12.54 21.02 -12.51
C TYR A 48 12.53 21.28 -11.00
N GLY A 49 13.16 20.39 -10.21
CA GLY A 49 13.26 20.49 -8.76
C GLY A 49 12.11 19.78 -8.03
N ASP A 50 12.06 19.98 -6.71
CA ASP A 50 11.21 19.21 -5.80
C ASP A 50 9.71 19.43 -5.96
N VAL A 51 9.30 20.51 -6.60
CA VAL A 51 7.91 20.79 -6.94
C VAL A 51 7.85 21.11 -8.43
N ALA A 52 7.27 20.22 -9.19
CA ALA A 52 7.16 20.34 -10.63
C ALA A 52 5.72 20.14 -11.10
N SER A 53 5.33 20.75 -12.23
CA SER A 53 3.96 20.63 -12.71
C SER A 53 3.87 20.46 -14.22
N PHE A 54 2.82 19.77 -14.65
CA PHE A 54 2.43 19.64 -16.07
C PHE A 54 0.90 19.51 -16.16
N SER A 55 0.37 19.44 -17.37
CA SER A 55 -1.07 19.25 -17.59
C SER A 55 -1.33 18.02 -18.46
N VAL A 56 -2.38 17.28 -18.14
CA VAL A 56 -2.95 16.25 -18.98
C VAL A 56 -4.36 16.72 -19.35
N GLY A 57 -4.54 17.22 -20.57
CA GLY A 57 -5.74 17.96 -20.93
C GLY A 57 -5.95 19.15 -19.97
N PRO A 58 -7.16 19.35 -19.44
CA PRO A 58 -7.43 20.43 -18.48
C PRO A 58 -6.96 20.14 -17.06
N GLN A 59 -6.56 18.89 -16.76
CA GLN A 59 -6.14 18.51 -15.41
C GLN A 59 -4.70 18.93 -15.16
N ARG A 60 -4.49 19.80 -14.14
CA ARG A 60 -3.17 20.14 -13.63
C ARG A 60 -2.67 19.03 -12.72
N ILE A 61 -1.45 18.56 -12.97
CA ILE A 61 -0.71 17.61 -12.14
C ILE A 61 0.49 18.33 -11.53
N VAL A 62 0.68 18.14 -10.24
CA VAL A 62 1.83 18.62 -9.47
C VAL A 62 2.51 17.42 -8.84
N PHE A 63 3.81 17.29 -9.00
CA PHE A 63 4.61 16.26 -8.33
C PHE A 63 5.48 16.92 -7.28
N VAL A 64 5.51 16.33 -6.07
CA VAL A 64 6.25 16.83 -4.91
C VAL A 64 7.20 15.77 -4.40
N ASN A 65 8.50 16.10 -4.33
CA ASN A 65 9.59 15.23 -3.86
C ASN A 65 10.45 15.88 -2.77
N ASP A 66 9.81 16.56 -1.84
CA ASP A 66 10.44 17.17 -0.66
C ASP A 66 9.75 16.64 0.60
N PRO A 67 10.48 16.06 1.59
CA PRO A 67 9.89 15.45 2.78
C PRO A 67 9.07 16.42 3.63
N ALA A 68 9.48 17.68 3.75
CA ALA A 68 8.76 18.68 4.54
C ALA A 68 7.45 19.08 3.86
N LEU A 69 7.43 19.14 2.53
CA LEU A 69 6.20 19.40 1.77
C LEU A 69 5.27 18.17 1.78
N VAL A 70 5.82 16.96 1.74
CA VAL A 70 5.04 15.72 1.92
C VAL A 70 4.38 15.72 3.29
N GLU A 71 5.09 16.10 4.36
CA GLU A 71 4.50 16.23 5.69
C GLU A 71 3.37 17.28 5.72
N GLN A 72 3.55 18.42 5.04
CA GLN A 72 2.49 19.42 4.94
C GLN A 72 1.23 18.84 4.28
N ILE A 73 1.38 18.13 3.17
CA ILE A 73 0.25 17.57 2.40
C ILE A 73 -0.47 16.47 3.20
N LEU A 74 0.29 15.57 3.82
CA LEU A 74 -0.28 14.39 4.45
C LEU A 74 -0.70 14.60 5.91
N VAL A 75 -0.07 15.55 6.64
CA VAL A 75 -0.25 15.71 8.09
C VAL A 75 -0.67 17.12 8.44
N THR A 76 0.25 18.12 8.37
CA THR A 76 0.04 19.41 9.04
C THR A 76 -1.06 20.24 8.38
N ARG A 77 -1.27 20.10 7.07
CA ARG A 77 -2.31 20.80 6.29
C ARG A 77 -3.33 19.84 5.67
N GLN A 78 -3.41 18.60 6.15
CA GLN A 78 -4.25 17.54 5.54
C GLN A 78 -5.73 17.92 5.33
N ARG A 79 -6.27 18.82 6.17
CA ARG A 79 -7.67 19.31 6.03
C ARG A 79 -7.91 20.18 4.80
N ALA A 80 -6.84 20.73 4.20
CA ALA A 80 -6.94 21.48 2.96
C ALA A 80 -7.03 20.58 1.72
N PHE A 81 -6.96 19.26 1.90
CA PHE A 81 -6.91 18.32 0.81
C PHE A 81 -7.97 17.22 0.93
N VAL A 82 -8.48 16.82 -0.20
CA VAL A 82 -9.34 15.63 -0.37
C VAL A 82 -8.61 14.56 -1.18
N ARG A 83 -9.17 13.36 -1.22
CA ARG A 83 -8.67 12.28 -2.06
C ARG A 83 -8.77 12.64 -3.54
N ASP A 84 -7.88 12.10 -4.35
CA ASP A 84 -7.89 12.32 -5.80
C ASP A 84 -8.83 11.35 -6.52
N SER A 85 -8.97 11.53 -7.83
CA SER A 85 -9.84 10.76 -8.73
C SER A 85 -9.59 9.24 -8.70
N GLY A 86 -8.38 8.81 -8.36
CA GLY A 86 -8.08 7.38 -8.15
C GLY A 86 -8.92 6.73 -7.05
N ALA A 87 -9.15 7.44 -5.94
CA ALA A 87 -10.04 6.96 -4.88
C ALA A 87 -11.51 6.92 -5.32
N GLN A 88 -11.92 7.82 -6.23
CA GLN A 88 -13.27 7.80 -6.80
C GLN A 88 -13.46 6.58 -7.70
N LEU A 89 -12.46 6.18 -8.50
CA LEU A 89 -12.53 4.97 -9.31
C LEU A 89 -12.62 3.71 -8.44
N LEU A 90 -11.83 3.64 -7.38
CA LEU A 90 -11.90 2.53 -6.42
C LEU A 90 -13.27 2.47 -5.73
N ARG A 91 -13.89 3.62 -5.44
CA ARG A 91 -15.26 3.70 -4.87
C ARG A 91 -16.31 3.03 -5.77
N GLU A 92 -16.13 3.05 -7.08
CA GLU A 92 -17.03 2.39 -8.01
C GLU A 92 -16.99 0.85 -7.88
N LEU A 93 -15.84 0.31 -7.48
CA LEU A 93 -15.66 -1.11 -7.25
C LEU A 93 -16.13 -1.55 -5.87
N VAL A 94 -15.60 -0.92 -4.83
CA VAL A 94 -15.80 -1.37 -3.43
C VAL A 94 -16.85 -0.55 -2.67
N GLY A 95 -17.43 0.46 -3.30
CA GLY A 95 -18.38 1.36 -2.65
C GLY A 95 -17.72 2.41 -1.74
N GLU A 96 -18.54 3.03 -0.89
CA GLU A 96 -18.08 4.00 0.11
C GLU A 96 -17.49 3.29 1.31
N GLY A 97 -16.23 3.55 1.59
CA GLY A 97 -15.50 2.97 2.70
C GLY A 97 -14.35 3.85 3.17
N LEU A 98 -13.59 3.38 4.14
CA LEU A 98 -12.47 4.12 4.75
C LEU A 98 -11.47 4.63 3.70
N LEU A 99 -11.16 3.84 2.67
CA LEU A 99 -10.18 4.20 1.65
C LEU A 99 -10.73 5.15 0.58
N THR A 100 -12.05 5.24 0.42
CA THR A 100 -12.70 5.94 -0.70
C THR A 100 -13.46 7.20 -0.29
N THR A 101 -13.60 7.46 1.01
CA THR A 101 -14.31 8.62 1.55
C THR A 101 -13.36 9.67 2.12
N ASP A 102 -13.82 10.91 2.23
CA ASP A 102 -13.17 12.01 2.91
C ASP A 102 -13.88 12.35 4.23
N ASP A 103 -13.30 13.27 5.01
CA ASP A 103 -13.88 13.73 6.27
C ASP A 103 -15.23 14.45 6.03
N PRO A 104 -16.23 14.30 6.90
CA PRO A 104 -16.18 13.63 8.20
C PRO A 104 -16.40 12.11 8.18
N VAL A 105 -16.93 11.54 7.07
CA VAL A 105 -17.28 10.12 6.96
C VAL A 105 -16.06 9.23 7.22
N HIS A 106 -14.91 9.56 6.62
CA HIS A 106 -13.66 8.84 6.83
C HIS A 106 -13.28 8.77 8.32
N LEU A 107 -13.34 9.88 9.07
CA LEU A 107 -12.98 9.90 10.49
C LEU A 107 -13.90 9.04 11.32
N THR A 108 -15.20 9.05 11.04
CA THR A 108 -16.18 8.20 11.73
C THR A 108 -15.87 6.72 11.51
N ARG A 109 -15.66 6.31 10.25
CA ARG A 109 -15.32 4.92 9.91
C ARG A 109 -13.99 4.48 10.50
N ARG A 110 -12.98 5.37 10.45
CA ARG A 110 -11.67 5.09 11.07
C ARG A 110 -11.78 4.87 12.57
N ARG A 111 -12.59 5.67 13.27
CA ARG A 111 -12.82 5.53 14.71
C ARG A 111 -13.45 4.18 15.07
N ILE A 112 -14.41 3.73 14.25
CA ILE A 112 -15.07 2.43 14.41
C ILE A 112 -14.08 1.27 14.25
N MET A 113 -13.21 1.32 13.24
CA MET A 113 -12.32 0.22 12.91
C MET A 113 -10.99 0.21 13.68
N ALA A 114 -10.54 1.37 14.17
CA ALA A 114 -9.22 1.51 14.82
C ALA A 114 -8.99 0.53 15.99
N PRO A 115 -9.98 0.19 16.83
CA PRO A 115 -9.78 -0.76 17.93
C PRO A 115 -9.29 -2.14 17.48
N ALA A 116 -9.74 -2.64 16.33
CA ALA A 116 -9.29 -3.94 15.80
C ALA A 116 -7.82 -3.95 15.38
N PHE A 117 -7.24 -2.79 15.08
CA PHE A 117 -5.85 -2.63 14.72
C PHE A 117 -4.98 -2.12 15.89
N HIS A 118 -5.54 -2.08 17.11
CA HIS A 118 -4.78 -1.72 18.29
C HIS A 118 -3.76 -2.82 18.63
N ARG A 119 -2.58 -2.40 19.15
CA ARG A 119 -1.42 -3.29 19.39
C ARG A 119 -1.76 -4.57 20.15
N ALA A 120 -2.60 -4.51 21.19
CA ALA A 120 -2.99 -5.68 21.97
C ALA A 120 -3.76 -6.72 21.15
N ARG A 121 -4.65 -6.28 20.24
CA ARG A 121 -5.39 -7.17 19.35
C ARG A 121 -4.50 -7.73 18.25
N VAL A 122 -3.65 -6.89 17.67
CA VAL A 122 -2.69 -7.31 16.65
C VAL A 122 -1.78 -8.41 17.21
N ALA A 123 -1.37 -8.34 18.47
CA ALA A 123 -0.60 -9.40 19.11
C ALA A 123 -1.34 -10.76 19.10
N HIS A 124 -2.63 -10.77 19.36
CA HIS A 124 -3.44 -11.99 19.34
C HIS A 124 -3.52 -12.62 17.93
N TYR A 125 -3.51 -11.81 16.89
CA TYR A 125 -3.49 -12.31 15.50
C TYR A 125 -2.16 -12.97 15.11
N GLY A 126 -1.09 -12.77 15.88
CA GLY A 126 0.23 -13.33 15.59
C GLY A 126 0.26 -14.85 15.52
N GLU A 127 -0.46 -15.53 16.42
CA GLU A 127 -0.55 -17.00 16.41
C GLU A 127 -1.25 -17.51 15.14
N ILE A 128 -2.31 -16.80 14.69
CA ILE A 128 -3.04 -17.10 13.46
C ILE A 128 -2.09 -16.99 12.26
N VAL A 129 -1.32 -15.90 12.18
CA VAL A 129 -0.36 -15.67 11.10
C VAL A 129 0.70 -16.76 11.06
N VAL A 130 1.28 -17.11 12.20
CA VAL A 130 2.30 -18.17 12.27
C VAL A 130 1.72 -19.52 11.84
N ALA A 131 0.51 -19.87 12.32
CA ALA A 131 -0.14 -21.13 11.94
C ALA A 131 -0.46 -21.19 10.43
N GLN A 132 -0.96 -20.10 9.84
CA GLN A 132 -1.21 -20.03 8.39
C GLN A 132 0.10 -20.12 7.60
N THR A 133 1.15 -19.42 8.05
CA THR A 133 2.46 -19.46 7.41
C THR A 133 3.08 -20.86 7.46
N GLU A 134 3.03 -21.52 8.62
CA GLU A 134 3.56 -22.88 8.79
C GLU A 134 2.78 -23.88 7.93
N GLY A 135 1.44 -23.74 7.85
CA GLY A 135 0.61 -24.60 6.99
C GLY A 135 0.97 -24.48 5.50
N ILE A 136 1.28 -23.28 5.04
CA ILE A 136 1.68 -23.04 3.64
C ILE A 136 3.13 -23.50 3.40
N ALA A 137 4.08 -23.05 4.23
CA ALA A 137 5.48 -23.42 4.09
C ALA A 137 5.71 -24.91 4.35
N GLY A 138 4.90 -25.54 5.22
CA GLY A 138 4.95 -26.98 5.49
C GLY A 138 4.63 -27.86 4.30
N ALA A 139 3.89 -27.34 3.32
CA ALA A 139 3.59 -28.04 2.07
C ALA A 139 4.78 -28.00 1.08
N TRP A 140 5.76 -27.15 1.28
CA TRP A 140 6.92 -27.07 0.40
C TRP A 140 7.90 -28.20 0.66
N ARG A 141 8.43 -28.78 -0.42
CA ARG A 141 9.45 -29.81 -0.35
C ARG A 141 10.83 -29.22 -0.62
N PRO A 142 11.89 -29.68 0.07
CA PRO A 142 13.25 -29.29 -0.29
C PRO A 142 13.53 -29.52 -1.78
N GLY A 143 14.05 -28.50 -2.47
CA GLY A 143 14.29 -28.50 -3.90
C GLY A 143 13.09 -28.20 -4.80
N SER A 144 11.87 -28.03 -4.24
CA SER A 144 10.72 -27.63 -5.04
C SER A 144 10.80 -26.18 -5.49
N HIS A 145 10.18 -25.92 -6.64
CA HIS A 145 10.02 -24.56 -7.15
C HIS A 145 8.72 -23.97 -6.61
N VAL A 146 8.82 -22.80 -5.99
CA VAL A 146 7.72 -22.10 -5.31
C VAL A 146 7.46 -20.79 -6.05
N ASP A 147 6.23 -20.56 -6.51
CA ASP A 147 5.78 -19.24 -6.93
C ASP A 147 5.50 -18.40 -5.66
N VAL A 148 6.51 -17.62 -5.26
CA VAL A 148 6.46 -16.84 -4.02
C VAL A 148 5.32 -15.84 -4.03
N GLY A 149 5.03 -15.23 -5.18
CA GLY A 149 3.91 -14.29 -5.30
C GLY A 149 2.56 -14.94 -5.01
N ALA A 150 2.31 -16.11 -5.60
CA ALA A 150 1.08 -16.87 -5.36
C ALA A 150 0.97 -17.36 -3.92
N GLU A 151 2.06 -17.86 -3.34
CA GLU A 151 2.06 -18.35 -1.95
C GLU A 151 1.88 -17.21 -0.93
N MET A 152 2.52 -16.07 -1.13
CA MET A 152 2.32 -14.89 -0.26
C MET A 152 0.89 -14.34 -0.39
N ALA A 153 0.31 -14.37 -1.56
CA ALA A 153 -1.09 -13.99 -1.76
C ALA A 153 -2.04 -14.94 -1.01
N ARG A 154 -1.81 -16.26 -1.06
CA ARG A 154 -2.58 -17.24 -0.28
C ARG A 154 -2.44 -17.02 1.22
N LEU A 155 -1.21 -16.75 1.69
CA LEU A 155 -0.90 -16.50 3.09
C LEU A 155 -1.68 -15.28 3.62
N THR A 156 -1.50 -14.14 2.98
CA THR A 156 -2.07 -12.88 3.47
C THR A 156 -3.59 -12.87 3.40
N LEU A 157 -4.19 -13.54 2.42
CA LEU A 157 -5.64 -13.69 2.37
C LEU A 157 -6.17 -14.60 3.48
N ALA A 158 -5.49 -15.71 3.75
CA ALA A 158 -5.83 -16.61 4.85
C ALA A 158 -5.68 -15.91 6.22
N ALA A 159 -4.60 -15.15 6.40
CA ALA A 159 -4.35 -14.40 7.63
C ALA A 159 -5.39 -13.30 7.86
N VAL A 160 -5.69 -12.49 6.85
CA VAL A 160 -6.74 -11.45 6.90
C VAL A 160 -8.11 -12.08 7.18
N GLY A 161 -8.45 -13.16 6.50
CA GLY A 161 -9.72 -13.88 6.71
C GLY A 161 -9.88 -14.37 8.13
N ALA A 162 -8.88 -15.08 8.64
CA ALA A 162 -8.92 -15.68 9.96
C ALA A 162 -8.80 -14.64 11.09
N ALA A 163 -7.93 -13.62 10.93
CA ALA A 163 -7.68 -12.63 11.97
C ALA A 163 -8.77 -11.57 12.08
N LEU A 164 -9.25 -11.03 10.95
CA LEU A 164 -10.17 -9.91 10.95
C LEU A 164 -11.65 -10.32 10.84
N PHE A 165 -11.94 -11.52 10.33
CA PHE A 165 -13.31 -11.97 10.04
C PHE A 165 -13.62 -13.36 10.60
N GLY A 166 -12.73 -13.93 11.41
CA GLY A 166 -12.92 -15.26 12.02
C GLY A 166 -13.23 -16.38 11.01
N THR A 167 -12.79 -16.22 9.75
CA THR A 167 -13.17 -17.15 8.67
C THR A 167 -12.04 -17.46 7.70
N ASP A 168 -12.15 -18.60 7.07
CA ASP A 168 -11.22 -18.98 5.99
C ASP A 168 -11.69 -18.38 4.65
N LEU A 169 -10.94 -17.44 4.13
CA LEU A 169 -11.20 -16.83 2.82
C LEU A 169 -10.48 -17.54 1.66
N ARG A 170 -9.77 -18.65 1.90
CA ARG A 170 -9.03 -19.36 0.84
C ARG A 170 -9.94 -19.87 -0.27
N GLU A 171 -11.16 -20.27 0.03
CA GLU A 171 -12.15 -20.69 -1.00
C GLU A 171 -12.55 -19.52 -1.91
N GLY A 172 -12.61 -18.27 -1.39
CA GLY A 172 -12.83 -17.06 -2.17
C GLY A 172 -11.59 -16.45 -2.81
N ALA A 173 -10.39 -16.99 -2.53
CA ALA A 173 -9.12 -16.40 -2.95
C ALA A 173 -9.00 -16.23 -4.47
N ALA A 174 -9.37 -17.27 -5.22
CA ALA A 174 -9.31 -17.25 -6.68
C ALA A 174 -10.27 -16.21 -7.28
N GLU A 175 -11.46 -16.06 -6.68
CA GLU A 175 -12.44 -15.07 -7.09
C GLU A 175 -11.96 -13.65 -6.82
N ILE A 176 -11.46 -13.37 -5.62
CA ILE A 176 -10.89 -12.07 -5.24
C ILE A 176 -9.71 -11.71 -6.13
N ALA A 177 -8.76 -12.63 -6.34
CA ALA A 177 -7.62 -12.43 -7.23
C ALA A 177 -8.04 -12.15 -8.68
N SER A 178 -9.03 -12.89 -9.19
CA SER A 178 -9.57 -12.70 -10.54
C SER A 178 -10.26 -11.34 -10.70
N VAL A 179 -11.01 -10.90 -9.69
CA VAL A 179 -11.62 -9.56 -9.67
C VAL A 179 -10.56 -8.48 -9.68
N LEU A 180 -9.52 -8.60 -8.85
CA LEU A 180 -8.40 -7.66 -8.80
C LEU A 180 -7.65 -7.58 -10.14
N ALA A 181 -7.35 -8.72 -10.75
CA ALA A 181 -6.70 -8.77 -12.06
C ALA A 181 -7.54 -8.04 -13.12
N SER A 182 -8.85 -8.36 -13.19
CA SER A 182 -9.79 -7.72 -14.12
C SER A 182 -9.86 -6.20 -13.94
N VAL A 183 -9.90 -5.73 -12.69
CA VAL A 183 -9.94 -4.29 -12.36
C VAL A 183 -8.61 -3.62 -12.69
N THR A 184 -7.49 -4.26 -12.41
CA THR A 184 -6.16 -3.71 -12.71
C THR A 184 -5.93 -3.58 -14.21
N GLU A 185 -6.32 -4.60 -14.99
CA GLU A 185 -6.18 -4.59 -16.45
C GLU A 185 -7.10 -3.55 -17.12
N ARG A 186 -8.38 -3.55 -16.76
CA ARG A 186 -9.37 -2.61 -17.31
C ARG A 186 -9.22 -1.21 -16.71
N GLY A 187 -8.99 -1.12 -15.41
CA GLY A 187 -8.85 0.13 -14.66
C GLY A 187 -7.60 0.91 -15.06
N GLY A 188 -6.48 0.24 -15.35
CA GLY A 188 -5.26 0.90 -15.80
C GLY A 188 -5.41 1.62 -17.14
N ALA A 189 -6.04 0.98 -18.11
CA ALA A 189 -6.33 1.60 -19.41
C ALA A 189 -7.44 2.66 -19.30
N LEU A 190 -8.51 2.35 -18.55
CA LEU A 190 -9.66 3.21 -18.37
C LEU A 190 -9.35 4.39 -17.43
N ALA A 191 -8.52 4.21 -16.39
CA ALA A 191 -8.11 5.31 -15.51
C ALA A 191 -7.28 6.35 -16.25
N GLY A 192 -6.40 5.95 -17.17
CA GLY A 192 -5.70 6.86 -18.06
C GLY A 192 -6.67 7.64 -18.94
N LEU A 193 -7.62 6.95 -19.57
CA LEU A 193 -8.65 7.55 -20.42
C LEU A 193 -9.62 8.43 -19.61
N LEU A 194 -10.07 7.99 -18.44
CA LEU A 194 -10.99 8.74 -17.58
C LEU A 194 -10.30 9.90 -16.87
N ALA A 195 -9.04 9.79 -16.48
CA ALA A 195 -8.28 10.93 -15.98
C ALA A 195 -8.16 12.03 -17.05
N PHE A 196 -8.08 11.66 -18.32
CA PHE A 196 -8.11 12.58 -19.45
C PHE A 196 -9.52 13.15 -19.72
N ALA A 197 -10.55 12.29 -19.67
CA ALA A 197 -11.92 12.64 -20.00
C ALA A 197 -12.73 13.19 -18.81
N ALA A 198 -12.32 12.94 -17.57
CA ALA A 198 -13.06 13.33 -16.37
C ALA A 198 -13.45 14.80 -16.29
N PRO A 199 -12.60 15.76 -16.70
CA PRO A 199 -12.98 17.18 -16.71
C PRO A 199 -14.02 17.52 -17.80
N LEU A 200 -13.99 16.82 -18.93
CA LEU A 200 -14.96 16.96 -20.02
C LEU A 200 -16.31 16.34 -19.66
N LEU A 201 -16.29 15.30 -18.86
CA LEU A 201 -17.48 14.57 -18.40
C LEU A 201 -18.04 15.11 -17.07
N GLY A 202 -17.38 16.11 -16.46
CA GLY A 202 -17.78 16.68 -15.17
C GLY A 202 -19.25 17.12 -15.10
N PRO A 203 -19.78 17.87 -16.07
CA PRO A 203 -21.19 18.26 -16.12
C PRO A 203 -22.13 17.06 -16.27
N LEU A 204 -21.73 16.04 -17.07
CA LEU A 204 -22.50 14.82 -17.27
C LEU A 204 -22.50 13.93 -16.00
N ARG A 205 -21.40 13.90 -15.26
CA ARG A 205 -21.29 13.18 -13.96
C ARG A 205 -22.14 13.85 -12.87
N ALA A 206 -22.21 15.17 -12.84
CA ALA A 206 -23.07 15.92 -11.93
C ALA A 206 -24.56 15.66 -12.20
N ALA A 207 -24.94 15.51 -13.49
CA ALA A 207 -26.30 15.20 -13.89
C ALA A 207 -26.74 13.76 -13.61
N PHE A 208 -25.76 12.83 -13.42
CA PHE A 208 -26.04 11.40 -13.19
C PHE A 208 -25.18 10.85 -12.04
N PRO A 209 -25.40 11.27 -10.78
CA PRO A 209 -24.58 10.92 -9.63
C PRO A 209 -24.51 9.40 -9.34
N ASN A 210 -25.51 8.63 -9.76
CA ASN A 210 -25.62 7.19 -9.50
C ASN A 210 -25.07 6.29 -10.63
N ARG A 211 -24.44 6.84 -11.67
CA ARG A 211 -23.84 6.04 -12.76
C ARG A 211 -22.44 5.52 -12.46
N ALA A 212 -21.89 5.86 -11.32
CA ALA A 212 -20.57 5.35 -10.86
C ALA A 212 -20.53 3.81 -10.76
N SER A 213 -21.65 3.17 -10.43
CA SER A 213 -21.78 1.71 -10.34
C SER A 213 -21.72 0.95 -11.69
N LEU A 214 -21.55 1.67 -12.82
CA LEU A 214 -21.59 1.07 -14.16
C LEU A 214 -20.22 0.61 -14.69
N LEU A 215 -19.11 1.00 -14.07
CA LEU A 215 -17.79 0.66 -14.60
C LEU A 215 -17.37 -0.78 -14.25
N PHE A 216 -17.73 -1.24 -13.06
CA PHE A 216 -17.35 -2.57 -12.56
C PHE A 216 -18.53 -3.35 -11.95
N PRO A 217 -19.71 -3.41 -12.58
CA PRO A 217 -20.89 -4.03 -11.95
C PRO A 217 -20.73 -5.52 -11.73
N ARG A 218 -20.04 -6.22 -12.64
CA ARG A 218 -19.79 -7.67 -12.55
C ARG A 218 -18.75 -7.98 -11.46
N GLU A 219 -17.66 -7.22 -11.43
CA GLU A 219 -16.58 -7.34 -10.45
C GLU A 219 -17.10 -7.06 -9.04
N ARG A 220 -17.93 -6.05 -8.91
CA ARG A 220 -18.58 -5.71 -7.64
C ARG A 220 -19.52 -6.85 -7.18
N ALA A 221 -20.38 -7.35 -8.06
CA ALA A 221 -21.28 -8.45 -7.73
C ALA A 221 -20.52 -9.72 -7.29
N ARG A 222 -19.37 -10.00 -7.91
CA ARG A 222 -18.51 -11.11 -7.54
C ARG A 222 -17.88 -10.92 -6.15
N LEU A 223 -17.40 -9.74 -5.81
CA LEU A 223 -16.92 -9.41 -4.45
C LEU A 223 -18.04 -9.51 -3.42
N GLU A 224 -19.21 -8.96 -3.72
CA GLU A 224 -20.38 -9.04 -2.84
C GLU A 224 -20.81 -10.49 -2.59
N ALA A 225 -20.73 -11.37 -3.59
CA ALA A 225 -21.05 -12.79 -3.44
C ALA A 225 -20.10 -13.52 -2.46
N VAL A 226 -18.83 -13.08 -2.37
CA VAL A 226 -17.88 -13.61 -1.38
C VAL A 226 -18.16 -13.03 0.01
N VAL A 227 -18.52 -11.77 0.11
CA VAL A 227 -18.63 -11.04 1.40
C VAL A 227 -20.00 -11.18 2.06
N ALA A 228 -21.09 -11.23 1.29
CA ALA A 228 -22.44 -11.27 1.85
C ALA A 228 -22.71 -12.47 2.80
N PRO A 229 -22.24 -13.70 2.51
CA PRO A 229 -22.38 -14.83 3.43
C PRO A 229 -21.64 -14.61 4.77
N LEU A 230 -20.50 -13.89 4.77
CA LEU A 230 -19.74 -13.60 5.99
C LEU A 230 -20.54 -12.70 6.92
N VAL A 231 -21.11 -11.62 6.39
CA VAL A 231 -21.97 -10.69 7.16
C VAL A 231 -23.18 -11.40 7.72
N ALA A 232 -23.84 -12.24 6.90
CA ALA A 232 -25.03 -12.99 7.32
C ALA A 232 -24.71 -13.98 8.46
N ARG A 233 -23.59 -14.70 8.34
CA ARG A 233 -23.14 -15.65 9.37
C ARG A 233 -22.85 -14.94 10.69
N GLU A 234 -22.11 -13.83 10.68
CA GLU A 234 -21.73 -13.12 11.87
C GLU A 234 -22.96 -12.52 12.59
N ARG A 235 -23.91 -11.98 11.82
CA ARG A 235 -25.20 -11.54 12.40
C ARG A 235 -25.98 -12.66 13.07
N ALA A 236 -25.93 -13.87 12.52
CA ALA A 236 -26.60 -15.03 13.10
C ALA A 236 -25.86 -15.56 14.35
N ALA A 237 -24.55 -15.42 14.41
CA ALA A 237 -23.72 -15.86 15.54
C ALA A 237 -23.81 -14.91 16.75
N GLY A 238 -24.20 -13.65 16.55
CA GLY A 238 -24.23 -12.62 17.59
C GLY A 238 -22.97 -11.76 17.62
N GLU A 239 -22.75 -11.05 18.72
CA GLU A 239 -21.59 -10.15 18.85
C GLU A 239 -20.28 -10.94 18.89
N GLY A 240 -19.54 -10.90 17.77
CA GLY A 240 -18.19 -11.46 17.65
C GLY A 240 -17.13 -10.49 18.21
N ASP A 241 -15.98 -11.07 18.57
CA ASP A 241 -14.84 -10.32 19.09
C ASP A 241 -13.82 -9.93 17.99
N ASP A 242 -14.13 -10.24 16.73
CA ASP A 242 -13.36 -9.87 15.56
C ASP A 242 -13.75 -8.48 14.99
N LEU A 243 -13.10 -8.05 13.91
CA LEU A 243 -13.39 -6.76 13.30
C LEU A 243 -14.83 -6.66 12.76
N LEU A 244 -15.36 -7.77 12.23
CA LEU A 244 -16.73 -7.79 11.70
C LEU A 244 -17.75 -7.63 12.82
N GLY A 245 -17.59 -8.35 13.93
CA GLY A 245 -18.40 -8.18 15.14
C GLY A 245 -18.35 -6.76 15.69
N MET A 246 -17.15 -6.16 15.74
CA MET A 246 -16.98 -4.76 16.14
C MET A 246 -17.71 -3.78 15.22
N MET A 247 -17.67 -3.98 13.91
CA MET A 247 -18.40 -3.12 12.97
C MET A 247 -19.92 -3.28 13.10
N LEU A 248 -20.40 -4.48 13.36
CA LEU A 248 -21.82 -4.75 13.60
C LEU A 248 -22.33 -4.13 14.92
N ALA A 249 -21.49 -4.16 15.95
CA ALA A 249 -21.82 -3.59 17.26
C ALA A 249 -21.65 -2.07 17.33
N ALA A 250 -20.85 -1.47 16.43
CA ALA A 250 -20.52 -0.05 16.47
C ALA A 250 -21.75 0.85 16.30
N ARG A 251 -21.79 1.94 17.07
CA ARG A 251 -22.83 2.99 16.99
C ARG A 251 -22.17 4.36 16.92
N ASP A 252 -22.76 5.25 16.14
CA ASP A 252 -22.37 6.67 16.09
C ASP A 252 -22.90 7.42 17.34
N GLU A 253 -22.57 8.72 17.43
CA GLU A 253 -23.03 9.58 18.52
C GLU A 253 -24.56 9.72 18.58
N GLY A 254 -25.27 9.41 17.50
CA GLY A 254 -26.74 9.35 17.40
C GLY A 254 -27.32 7.95 17.66
N GLY A 255 -26.50 6.96 18.06
CA GLY A 255 -26.93 5.58 18.32
C GLY A 255 -27.18 4.74 17.05
N ARG A 256 -26.84 5.24 15.86
CA ARG A 256 -27.03 4.54 14.58
C ARG A 256 -25.82 3.67 14.26
N GLY A 257 -26.07 2.39 13.91
CA GLY A 257 -25.04 1.48 13.42
C GLY A 257 -24.71 1.69 11.94
N LEU A 258 -23.68 1.00 11.48
CA LEU A 258 -23.42 0.84 10.05
C LEU A 258 -24.50 -0.07 9.44
N ASP A 259 -25.03 0.33 8.30
CA ASP A 259 -25.91 -0.54 7.52
C ASP A 259 -25.12 -1.67 6.82
N ASP A 260 -25.82 -2.69 6.33
CA ASP A 260 -25.19 -3.85 5.70
C ASP A 260 -24.40 -3.47 4.45
N ALA A 261 -24.81 -2.45 3.72
CA ALA A 261 -24.09 -1.99 2.53
C ALA A 261 -22.75 -1.34 2.94
N ALA A 262 -22.75 -0.53 4.00
CA ALA A 262 -21.53 0.06 4.55
C ALA A 262 -20.57 -1.01 5.06
N ILE A 263 -21.08 -2.01 5.81
CA ILE A 263 -20.27 -3.11 6.33
C ILE A 263 -19.67 -3.93 5.18
N ARG A 264 -20.47 -4.32 4.18
CA ARG A 264 -19.96 -5.03 3.00
C ARG A 264 -18.89 -4.23 2.25
N ASN A 265 -19.09 -2.93 2.06
CA ASN A 265 -18.10 -2.08 1.42
C ASN A 265 -16.76 -2.05 2.18
N GLU A 266 -16.81 -1.95 3.53
CA GLU A 266 -15.60 -1.97 4.36
C GLU A 266 -14.89 -3.32 4.29
N ILE A 267 -15.61 -4.44 4.34
CA ILE A 267 -15.00 -5.78 4.23
C ILE A 267 -14.35 -5.95 2.86
N CYS A 268 -15.06 -5.64 1.76
CA CYS A 268 -14.49 -5.69 0.41
C CYS A 268 -13.18 -4.89 0.33
N MET A 269 -13.20 -3.69 0.89
CA MET A 269 -12.04 -2.79 0.88
C MET A 269 -10.90 -3.34 1.73
N LEU A 270 -11.18 -3.85 2.94
CA LEU A 270 -10.16 -4.41 3.83
C LEU A 270 -9.52 -5.67 3.27
N VAL A 271 -10.31 -6.56 2.66
CA VAL A 271 -9.79 -7.74 1.97
C VAL A 271 -8.85 -7.33 0.83
N LEU A 272 -9.27 -6.37 -0.02
CA LEU A 272 -8.42 -5.88 -1.11
C LEU A 272 -7.15 -5.21 -0.61
N ALA A 273 -7.27 -4.32 0.39
CA ALA A 273 -6.15 -3.54 0.90
C ALA A 273 -5.15 -4.38 1.72
N GLY A 274 -5.65 -5.31 2.55
CA GLY A 274 -4.81 -6.12 3.44
C GLY A 274 -4.08 -7.27 2.75
N HIS A 275 -4.71 -7.84 1.73
CA HIS A 275 -4.17 -9.02 1.05
C HIS A 275 -3.04 -8.67 0.06
N GLU A 276 -3.32 -7.92 -1.01
CA GLU A 276 -2.38 -7.74 -2.12
C GLU A 276 -1.15 -6.90 -1.74
N THR A 277 -1.31 -5.92 -0.84
CA THR A 277 -0.21 -5.04 -0.43
C THR A 277 0.85 -5.80 0.37
N THR A 278 0.45 -6.57 1.38
CA THR A 278 1.38 -7.36 2.20
C THR A 278 1.99 -8.51 1.39
N ALA A 279 1.20 -9.17 0.53
CA ALA A 279 1.71 -10.20 -0.38
C ALA A 279 2.82 -9.67 -1.29
N ASN A 280 2.65 -8.49 -1.88
CA ASN A 280 3.67 -7.86 -2.72
C ASN A 280 4.91 -7.47 -1.91
N ALA A 281 4.73 -6.93 -0.70
CA ALA A 281 5.85 -6.59 0.19
C ALA A 281 6.69 -7.84 0.54
N LEU A 282 6.05 -8.94 0.92
CA LEU A 282 6.70 -10.22 1.20
C LEU A 282 7.39 -10.80 -0.04
N THR A 283 6.73 -10.74 -1.20
CA THR A 283 7.30 -11.20 -2.47
C THR A 283 8.59 -10.47 -2.80
N TRP A 284 8.62 -9.14 -2.66
CA TRP A 284 9.82 -8.34 -2.88
C TRP A 284 10.90 -8.63 -1.82
N THR A 285 10.52 -8.84 -0.57
CA THR A 285 11.45 -9.21 0.50
C THR A 285 12.19 -10.50 0.16
N PHE A 286 11.47 -11.56 -0.20
CA PHE A 286 12.10 -12.83 -0.58
C PHE A 286 12.86 -12.74 -1.92
N ALA A 287 12.40 -11.91 -2.86
CA ALA A 287 13.13 -11.64 -4.09
C ALA A 287 14.50 -11.00 -3.83
N LEU A 288 14.57 -10.08 -2.86
CA LEU A 288 15.81 -9.43 -2.45
C LEU A 288 16.73 -10.37 -1.67
N LEU A 289 16.18 -11.10 -0.69
CA LEU A 289 16.95 -12.10 0.08
C LEU A 289 17.57 -13.15 -0.85
N ALA A 290 16.84 -13.63 -1.85
CA ALA A 290 17.34 -14.60 -2.83
C ALA A 290 18.56 -14.12 -3.64
N GLN A 291 18.80 -12.80 -3.71
CA GLN A 291 19.91 -12.18 -4.40
C GLN A 291 21.06 -11.75 -3.47
N HIS A 292 20.81 -11.66 -2.16
CA HIS A 292 21.76 -11.11 -1.18
C HIS A 292 22.04 -12.12 -0.08
N ARG A 293 22.85 -13.14 -0.40
CA ARG A 293 23.10 -14.29 0.46
C ARG A 293 23.71 -13.96 1.83
N THR A 294 24.53 -12.91 1.90
CA THR A 294 25.11 -12.45 3.17
C THR A 294 24.03 -11.85 4.08
N ILE A 295 23.13 -11.06 3.53
CA ILE A 295 21.99 -10.47 4.26
C ILE A 295 21.06 -11.59 4.73
N GLU A 296 20.75 -12.56 3.88
CA GLU A 296 19.96 -13.74 4.25
C GLU A 296 20.62 -14.53 5.39
N ALA A 297 21.93 -14.71 5.35
CA ALA A 297 22.66 -15.42 6.41
C ALA A 297 22.58 -14.69 7.77
N THR A 298 22.69 -13.37 7.77
CA THR A 298 22.53 -12.55 8.98
C THR A 298 21.10 -12.65 9.53
N LEU A 299 20.09 -12.56 8.66
CA LEU A 299 18.69 -12.75 9.04
C LEU A 299 18.45 -14.13 9.65
N HIS A 300 19.00 -15.18 9.06
CA HIS A 300 18.91 -16.53 9.58
C HIS A 300 19.57 -16.67 10.96
N ALA A 301 20.74 -16.08 11.16
CA ALA A 301 21.43 -16.12 12.44
C ALA A 301 20.63 -15.46 13.57
N GLU A 302 19.97 -14.32 13.29
CA GLU A 302 19.09 -13.68 14.26
C GLU A 302 17.88 -14.55 14.61
N ILE A 303 17.20 -15.12 13.60
CA ILE A 303 16.04 -15.99 13.81
C ILE A 303 16.45 -17.24 14.63
N ASP A 304 17.58 -17.86 14.33
CA ASP A 304 18.07 -19.02 15.06
C ASP A 304 18.42 -18.69 16.52
N ALA A 305 19.03 -17.53 16.75
CA ALA A 305 19.37 -17.07 18.10
C ALA A 305 18.14 -16.79 18.96
N VAL A 306 17.05 -16.30 18.35
CA VAL A 306 15.82 -15.93 19.06
C VAL A 306 14.85 -17.10 19.19
N CYS A 307 14.63 -17.85 18.13
CA CYS A 307 13.59 -18.86 18.05
C CYS A 307 14.12 -20.28 18.29
N GLY A 308 15.37 -20.58 17.87
CA GLY A 308 15.90 -21.95 17.88
C GLY A 308 14.99 -22.88 17.07
N ALA A 309 14.59 -23.99 17.67
CA ALA A 309 13.72 -24.99 17.02
C ALA A 309 12.23 -24.66 17.09
N ARG A 310 11.80 -23.72 17.93
CA ARG A 310 10.37 -23.36 18.09
C ARG A 310 9.89 -22.40 16.99
N LEU A 311 8.58 -22.33 16.79
CA LEU A 311 7.96 -21.32 15.93
C LEU A 311 8.15 -19.92 16.54
N PRO A 312 8.25 -18.88 15.70
CA PRO A 312 8.25 -17.49 16.15
C PRO A 312 6.93 -17.13 16.86
N HIS A 313 7.03 -16.24 17.84
CA HIS A 313 5.89 -15.63 18.53
C HIS A 313 5.94 -14.12 18.38
N VAL A 314 4.81 -13.45 18.54
CA VAL A 314 4.74 -11.98 18.39
C VAL A 314 5.71 -11.26 19.34
N ASP A 315 5.93 -11.79 20.55
CA ASP A 315 6.86 -11.22 21.53
C ASP A 315 8.33 -11.33 21.11
N ASP A 316 8.65 -12.23 20.18
CA ASP A 316 10.00 -12.35 19.65
C ASP A 316 10.37 -11.20 18.71
N LEU A 317 9.38 -10.54 18.11
CA LEU A 317 9.62 -9.47 17.13
C LEU A 317 10.49 -8.33 17.70
N ALA A 318 10.34 -8.01 18.99
CA ALA A 318 11.18 -7.03 19.66
C ALA A 318 12.66 -7.45 19.78
N ARG A 319 12.94 -8.74 19.64
CA ARG A 319 14.28 -9.34 19.71
C ARG A 319 14.84 -9.69 18.33
N MET A 320 14.08 -9.40 17.27
CA MET A 320 14.47 -9.63 15.88
C MET A 320 14.49 -8.30 15.07
N PRO A 321 15.32 -7.32 15.48
CA PRO A 321 15.39 -6.03 14.78
C PRO A 321 15.88 -6.16 13.34
N TYR A 322 16.77 -7.12 13.03
CA TYR A 322 17.28 -7.29 11.67
C TYR A 322 16.22 -7.81 10.71
N VAL A 323 15.31 -8.67 11.15
CA VAL A 323 14.12 -9.06 10.36
C VAL A 323 13.29 -7.82 10.00
N ALA A 324 13.10 -6.89 10.95
CA ALA A 324 12.39 -5.63 10.71
C ALA A 324 13.16 -4.72 9.73
N HIS A 325 14.49 -4.61 9.88
CA HIS A 325 15.36 -3.84 8.98
C HIS A 325 15.29 -4.37 7.53
N VAL A 326 15.32 -5.69 7.34
CA VAL A 326 15.16 -6.34 6.03
C VAL A 326 13.82 -5.99 5.40
N PHE A 327 12.75 -6.03 6.18
CA PHE A 327 11.41 -5.68 5.68
C PHE A 327 11.28 -4.19 5.35
N ASP A 328 11.78 -3.29 6.21
CA ASP A 328 11.75 -1.86 5.96
C ASP A 328 12.58 -1.48 4.72
N GLU A 329 13.72 -2.15 4.50
CA GLU A 329 14.53 -1.94 3.31
C GLU A 329 13.83 -2.45 2.04
N ALA A 330 13.11 -3.56 2.13
CA ALA A 330 12.27 -4.02 1.04
C ALA A 330 11.14 -3.03 0.73
N LEU A 331 10.46 -2.48 1.76
CA LEU A 331 9.45 -1.43 1.61
C LEU A 331 10.03 -0.12 1.07
N ARG A 332 11.29 0.19 1.39
CA ARG A 332 11.96 1.37 0.82
C ARG A 332 12.19 1.20 -0.67
N LEU A 333 12.72 0.07 -1.08
CA LEU A 333 12.99 -0.21 -2.49
C LEU A 333 11.71 -0.50 -3.29
N TYR A 334 10.78 -1.24 -2.73
CA TYR A 334 9.58 -1.70 -3.44
C TYR A 334 8.30 -1.47 -2.62
N PRO A 335 7.93 -0.19 -2.34
CA PRO A 335 6.70 0.11 -1.62
C PRO A 335 5.49 -0.36 -2.44
N PRO A 336 4.61 -1.23 -1.90
CA PRO A 336 3.45 -1.74 -2.63
C PRO A 336 2.54 -0.63 -3.16
N ALA A 337 2.32 0.43 -2.37
CA ALA A 337 1.65 1.65 -2.79
C ALA A 337 2.69 2.70 -3.20
N PRO A 338 3.07 2.78 -4.50
CA PRO A 338 4.22 3.57 -4.92
C PRO A 338 3.97 5.07 -5.02
N ALA A 339 2.71 5.51 -4.95
CA ALA A 339 2.32 6.92 -4.96
C ALA A 339 1.01 7.17 -4.22
N PHE A 340 0.88 8.37 -3.69
CA PHE A 340 -0.36 8.91 -3.12
C PHE A 340 -0.74 10.19 -3.85
N ALA A 341 -2.05 10.43 -4.04
CA ALA A 341 -2.53 11.65 -4.64
C ALA A 341 -3.52 12.38 -3.72
N ARG A 342 -3.47 13.70 -3.77
CA ARG A 342 -4.37 14.61 -3.05
C ARG A 342 -4.81 15.75 -3.96
N ARG A 343 -5.98 16.31 -3.69
CA ARG A 343 -6.48 17.49 -4.38
C ARG A 343 -6.78 18.59 -3.37
N PRO A 344 -6.23 19.80 -3.54
CA PRO A 344 -6.57 20.94 -2.68
C PRO A 344 -8.02 21.39 -2.92
N THR A 345 -8.71 21.74 -1.84
CA THR A 345 -10.10 22.20 -1.85
C THR A 345 -10.24 23.68 -2.19
N SER A 346 -9.14 24.43 -2.09
CA SER A 346 -8.98 25.84 -2.50
C SER A 346 -7.62 26.02 -3.15
N GLU A 347 -7.33 27.20 -3.71
CA GLU A 347 -5.97 27.55 -4.08
C GLU A 347 -5.09 27.56 -2.83
N ILE A 348 -3.89 27.01 -2.92
CA ILE A 348 -2.93 26.91 -1.81
C ILE A 348 -1.53 27.35 -2.26
N GLU A 349 -0.73 27.80 -1.30
CA GLU A 349 0.71 27.93 -1.48
C GLU A 349 1.41 26.66 -1.00
N LEU A 350 2.31 26.09 -1.82
CA LEU A 350 3.11 24.91 -1.52
C LEU A 350 4.51 25.05 -2.12
N GLY A 351 5.53 25.00 -1.28
CA GLY A 351 6.93 25.14 -1.72
C GLY A 351 7.24 26.49 -2.40
N GLY A 352 6.50 27.55 -2.07
CA GLY A 352 6.60 28.88 -2.68
C GLY A 352 5.86 29.04 -4.00
N TYR A 353 5.07 28.05 -4.42
CA TYR A 353 4.26 28.08 -5.64
C TYR A 353 2.76 28.14 -5.34
N ARG A 354 2.00 28.77 -6.23
CA ARG A 354 0.53 28.78 -6.17
C ARG A 354 0.00 27.53 -6.86
N ILE A 355 -0.70 26.67 -6.11
CA ILE A 355 -1.32 25.46 -6.62
C ILE A 355 -2.82 25.69 -6.72
N PRO A 356 -3.41 25.60 -7.91
CA PRO A 356 -4.84 25.88 -8.08
C PRO A 356 -5.71 24.79 -7.41
N LYS A 357 -6.91 25.22 -7.00
CA LYS A 357 -7.97 24.31 -6.54
C LYS A 357 -8.15 23.14 -7.52
N GLY A 358 -8.23 21.92 -7.00
CA GLY A 358 -8.52 20.72 -7.77
C GLY A 358 -7.35 20.17 -8.57
N ALA A 359 -6.14 20.75 -8.49
CA ALA A 359 -4.94 20.14 -9.04
C ALA A 359 -4.67 18.77 -8.40
N SER A 360 -4.24 17.78 -9.16
CA SER A 360 -3.79 16.49 -8.62
C SER A 360 -2.35 16.60 -8.13
N ILE A 361 -2.14 16.56 -6.81
CA ILE A 361 -0.82 16.60 -6.20
C ILE A 361 -0.39 15.17 -5.90
N PHE A 362 0.69 14.71 -6.55
CA PHE A 362 1.28 13.41 -6.33
C PHE A 362 2.52 13.52 -5.43
N VAL A 363 2.60 12.61 -4.47
CA VAL A 363 3.79 12.29 -3.68
C VAL A 363 4.10 10.80 -3.85
N SER A 364 5.37 10.43 -3.97
CA SER A 364 5.73 9.06 -4.29
C SER A 364 6.77 8.51 -3.32
N PRO A 365 6.40 7.52 -2.46
CA PRO A 365 7.39 6.74 -1.73
C PRO A 365 8.44 6.13 -2.65
N PHE A 366 8.04 5.56 -3.79
CA PHE A 366 8.96 4.93 -4.73
C PHE A 366 10.07 5.87 -5.25
N VAL A 367 9.74 7.12 -5.55
CA VAL A 367 10.73 8.12 -6.01
C VAL A 367 11.52 8.69 -4.84
N MET A 368 10.83 9.13 -3.77
CA MET A 368 11.44 9.73 -2.60
C MET A 368 12.45 8.80 -1.91
N GLN A 369 12.05 7.55 -1.71
CA GLN A 369 12.84 6.53 -1.01
C GLN A 369 14.04 6.02 -1.83
N ARG A 370 14.17 6.46 -3.09
CA ARG A 370 15.31 6.22 -3.98
C ARG A 370 16.13 7.48 -4.26
N ASP A 371 15.89 8.54 -3.53
CA ASP A 371 16.61 9.80 -3.71
C ASP A 371 17.93 9.78 -2.91
N ALA A 372 19.05 9.96 -3.61
CA ALA A 372 20.38 9.95 -3.03
C ALA A 372 20.63 11.07 -2.00
N ARG A 373 19.78 12.12 -1.99
CA ARG A 373 19.83 13.16 -0.97
C ARG A 373 19.44 12.65 0.42
N TYR A 374 18.64 11.59 0.49
CA TYR A 374 18.10 11.06 1.74
C TYR A 374 18.62 9.66 2.07
N PHE A 375 19.03 8.89 1.06
CA PHE A 375 19.53 7.53 1.22
C PHE A 375 20.85 7.35 0.46
N ALA A 376 21.93 7.10 1.17
CA ALA A 376 23.21 6.74 0.53
C ALA A 376 23.02 5.41 -0.25
N ASP A 377 23.66 5.31 -1.41
CA ASP A 377 23.50 4.17 -2.32
C ASP A 377 22.04 3.72 -2.47
N PRO A 378 21.15 4.61 -2.99
CA PRO A 378 19.71 4.48 -2.85
C PRO A 378 19.12 3.27 -3.57
N LEU A 379 19.86 2.60 -4.43
CA LEU A 379 19.43 1.39 -5.13
C LEU A 379 19.98 0.11 -4.49
N ALA A 380 20.94 0.21 -3.56
CA ALA A 380 21.44 -0.93 -2.83
C ALA A 380 20.40 -1.44 -1.82
N PHE A 381 20.33 -2.77 -1.69
CA PHE A 381 19.57 -3.41 -0.61
C PHE A 381 20.48 -3.54 0.61
N ASP A 382 20.33 -2.63 1.54
CA ASP A 382 21.19 -2.49 2.72
C ASP A 382 20.34 -2.32 4.00
N PRO A 383 19.96 -3.42 4.67
CA PRO A 383 19.21 -3.38 5.91
C PRO A 383 19.92 -2.67 7.08
N GLU A 384 21.26 -2.57 7.06
CA GLU A 384 22.03 -1.96 8.14
C GLU A 384 21.73 -0.45 8.30
N ARG A 385 21.26 0.21 7.23
CA ARG A 385 20.85 1.63 7.31
C ARG A 385 19.76 1.90 8.34
N TRP A 386 18.98 0.90 8.71
CA TRP A 386 17.88 1.02 9.66
C TRP A 386 18.32 0.91 11.13
N ALA A 387 19.56 0.46 11.39
CA ALA A 387 20.12 0.47 12.74
C ALA A 387 20.28 1.92 13.28
N HIS A 388 20.64 2.85 12.40
CA HIS A 388 20.84 4.26 12.74
C HIS A 388 20.27 5.17 11.63
N PRO A 389 18.94 5.31 11.50
CA PRO A 389 18.34 6.08 10.43
C PRO A 389 18.64 7.57 10.56
N THR A 390 19.17 8.16 9.50
CA THR A 390 19.56 9.58 9.43
C THR A 390 18.67 10.41 8.52
N HIS A 391 17.74 9.77 7.79
CA HIS A 391 16.85 10.45 6.84
C HIS A 391 15.72 11.22 7.54
N PRO A 392 15.18 12.29 6.94
CA PRO A 392 13.99 12.97 7.44
C PRO A 392 12.78 12.04 7.49
N LYS A 393 11.85 12.27 8.44
CA LYS A 393 10.69 11.41 8.69
C LYS A 393 9.91 11.04 7.42
N PHE A 394 9.58 12.01 6.57
CA PHE A 394 8.82 11.81 5.34
C PHE A 394 9.68 11.54 4.10
N ALA A 395 10.98 11.23 4.26
CA ALA A 395 11.74 10.56 3.22
C ALA A 395 11.40 9.06 3.13
N PHE A 396 10.89 8.46 4.23
CA PHE A 396 10.36 7.09 4.27
C PHE A 396 8.90 7.11 4.77
N PHE A 397 7.95 6.77 3.90
CA PHE A 397 6.51 6.81 4.21
C PHE A 397 5.69 5.77 3.43
N PRO A 398 6.07 4.48 3.45
CA PRO A 398 5.38 3.44 2.67
C PRO A 398 3.91 3.25 3.07
N PHE A 399 3.55 3.62 4.29
CA PHE A 399 2.18 3.57 4.83
C PHE A 399 1.44 4.92 4.76
N GLY A 400 2.02 5.92 4.10
CA GLY A 400 1.45 7.27 4.02
C GLY A 400 1.65 8.08 5.31
N GLY A 401 0.67 8.93 5.65
CA GLY A 401 0.75 9.80 6.83
C GLY A 401 -0.55 10.50 7.16
N GLY A 402 -0.62 11.06 8.39
CA GLY A 402 -1.74 11.83 8.89
C GLY A 402 -2.98 11.00 9.18
N SER A 403 -4.15 11.63 9.15
CA SER A 403 -5.43 10.95 9.44
C SER A 403 -5.75 9.85 8.43
N LYS A 404 -5.16 9.91 7.23
CA LYS A 404 -5.36 8.94 6.16
C LYS A 404 -4.18 7.94 6.04
N MET A 405 -3.32 7.85 7.05
CA MET A 405 -2.28 6.83 7.17
C MET A 405 -2.91 5.44 7.23
N CYS A 406 -2.22 4.43 6.72
CA CYS A 406 -2.68 3.04 6.73
C CYS A 406 -3.13 2.62 8.13
N ILE A 407 -4.38 2.21 8.27
CA ILE A 407 -4.93 1.73 9.55
C ILE A 407 -4.38 0.35 9.90
N GLY A 408 -4.09 -0.46 8.87
CA GLY A 408 -3.56 -1.81 9.01
C GLY A 408 -2.04 -1.89 9.17
N GLU A 409 -1.30 -0.78 9.30
CA GLU A 409 0.17 -0.83 9.41
C GLU A 409 0.66 -1.74 10.54
N PRO A 410 0.10 -1.68 11.78
CA PRO A 410 0.54 -2.58 12.86
C PRO A 410 0.33 -4.05 12.52
N PHE A 411 -0.80 -4.39 11.90
CA PHE A 411 -1.13 -5.75 11.45
C PHE A 411 -0.19 -6.19 10.33
N ALA A 412 -0.04 -5.39 9.28
CA ALA A 412 0.80 -5.71 8.12
C ALA A 412 2.29 -5.91 8.50
N ARG A 413 2.80 -5.10 9.43
CA ARG A 413 4.18 -5.28 9.95
C ARG A 413 4.31 -6.57 10.74
N MET A 414 3.42 -6.83 11.70
CA MET A 414 3.42 -8.06 12.49
C MET A 414 3.30 -9.28 11.58
N GLU A 415 2.35 -9.29 10.65
CA GLU A 415 2.13 -10.34 9.68
C GLU A 415 3.39 -10.61 8.85
N ALA A 416 3.98 -9.57 8.27
CA ALA A 416 5.16 -9.71 7.42
C ALA A 416 6.37 -10.25 8.21
N LEU A 417 6.66 -9.70 9.40
CA LEU A 417 7.81 -10.12 10.19
C LEU A 417 7.68 -11.57 10.68
N LEU A 418 6.49 -11.98 11.13
CA LEU A 418 6.24 -13.36 11.51
C LEU A 418 6.30 -14.32 10.32
N ALA A 419 5.77 -13.93 9.16
CA ALA A 419 5.84 -14.72 7.94
C ALA A 419 7.29 -14.90 7.47
N ILE A 420 8.08 -13.82 7.45
CA ILE A 420 9.51 -13.87 7.11
C ILE A 420 10.23 -14.81 8.07
N ALA A 421 10.07 -14.63 9.38
CA ALA A 421 10.75 -15.45 10.39
C ALA A 421 10.35 -16.93 10.29
N THR A 422 9.05 -17.22 10.10
CA THR A 422 8.54 -18.59 10.01
C THR A 422 9.06 -19.31 8.76
N ILE A 423 9.06 -18.66 7.59
CA ILE A 423 9.56 -19.25 6.35
C ILE A 423 11.07 -19.38 6.40
N ALA A 424 11.78 -18.30 6.77
CA ALA A 424 13.25 -18.28 6.78
C ALA A 424 13.86 -19.20 7.85
N ARG A 425 13.13 -19.57 8.89
CA ARG A 425 13.56 -20.61 9.84
C ARG A 425 13.72 -21.98 9.15
N ARG A 426 12.92 -22.31 8.16
CA ARG A 426 12.90 -23.62 7.48
C ARG A 426 13.62 -23.64 6.15
N PHE A 427 13.51 -22.56 5.40
CA PHE A 427 13.95 -22.50 4.02
C PHE A 427 14.82 -21.27 3.73
N SER A 428 15.79 -21.48 2.83
CA SER A 428 16.44 -20.46 2.06
C SER A 428 15.83 -20.49 0.66
N LEU A 429 15.24 -19.38 0.21
CA LEU A 429 14.65 -19.30 -1.12
C LEU A 429 15.71 -18.80 -2.10
N GLN A 430 15.98 -19.60 -3.12
CA GLN A 430 17.09 -19.37 -4.05
C GLN A 430 16.58 -19.04 -5.45
N LYS A 431 17.19 -18.05 -6.08
CA LYS A 431 16.90 -17.71 -7.46
C LYS A 431 17.32 -18.84 -8.39
N THR A 432 16.44 -19.22 -9.32
CA THR A 432 16.66 -20.35 -10.25
C THR A 432 17.15 -19.91 -11.63
N ASP A 433 17.12 -18.61 -11.91
CA ASP A 433 17.56 -18.04 -13.18
C ASP A 433 18.35 -16.73 -12.98
N ALA A 434 19.04 -16.29 -14.02
CA ALA A 434 19.84 -15.06 -14.01
C ALA A 434 19.06 -13.81 -14.46
N ARG A 435 17.74 -13.93 -14.75
CA ARG A 435 16.95 -12.82 -15.27
C ARG A 435 16.81 -11.71 -14.23
N PRO A 436 16.92 -10.43 -14.60
CA PRO A 436 16.70 -9.34 -13.69
C PRO A 436 15.25 -9.32 -13.17
N LEU A 437 15.05 -8.80 -11.97
CA LEU A 437 13.71 -8.53 -11.44
C LEU A 437 13.15 -7.32 -12.19
N GLU A 438 12.04 -7.53 -12.87
CA GLU A 438 11.29 -6.48 -13.56
C GLU A 438 10.07 -6.06 -12.71
N ILE A 439 9.76 -4.77 -12.75
CA ILE A 439 8.67 -4.18 -11.98
C ILE A 439 7.47 -3.94 -12.88
N ALA A 440 6.29 -4.38 -12.47
CA ALA A 440 5.03 -3.91 -13.01
C ALA A 440 4.49 -2.76 -12.13
N THR A 441 4.18 -1.63 -12.77
CA THR A 441 3.75 -0.39 -12.09
C THR A 441 2.27 -0.06 -12.31
N ARG A 442 1.47 -1.02 -12.73
CA ARG A 442 0.03 -0.84 -12.94
C ARG A 442 -0.72 -1.07 -11.62
N GLY A 443 -1.09 0.01 -10.95
CA GLY A 443 -1.73 -0.04 -9.63
C GLY A 443 -0.71 -0.21 -8.51
N LEU A 444 -0.65 -1.38 -7.87
CA LEU A 444 0.36 -1.71 -6.89
C LEU A 444 1.67 -2.14 -7.55
N LEU A 445 2.77 -1.95 -6.84
CA LEU A 445 4.10 -2.36 -7.28
C LEU A 445 4.28 -3.86 -7.06
N LYS A 446 4.43 -4.63 -8.14
CA LYS A 446 4.64 -6.07 -8.09
C LYS A 446 5.66 -6.54 -9.13
N PRO A 447 6.24 -7.74 -8.99
CA PRO A 447 7.02 -8.33 -10.07
C PRO A 447 6.22 -8.42 -11.38
N ALA A 448 6.85 -8.13 -12.51
CA ALA A 448 6.20 -8.17 -13.82
C ALA A 448 5.89 -9.59 -14.29
N ARG A 449 6.55 -10.58 -13.68
CA ARG A 449 6.39 -12.01 -13.95
C ARG A 449 6.29 -12.78 -12.62
N PRO A 450 5.72 -14.01 -12.60
CA PRO A 450 5.77 -14.88 -11.45
C PRO A 450 7.22 -15.03 -10.91
N LEU A 451 7.37 -14.85 -9.61
CA LEU A 451 8.67 -15.03 -8.94
C LEU A 451 8.79 -16.48 -8.46
N VAL A 452 9.43 -17.32 -9.28
CA VAL A 452 9.65 -18.72 -8.93
C VAL A 452 11.04 -18.89 -8.32
N LEU A 453 11.10 -19.32 -7.07
CA LEU A 453 12.33 -19.59 -6.31
C LEU A 453 12.40 -21.06 -5.91
N ALA A 454 13.63 -21.61 -5.79
CA ALA A 454 13.84 -22.95 -5.25
C ALA A 454 13.87 -22.91 -3.73
N ALA A 455 13.08 -23.74 -3.06
CA ALA A 455 13.05 -23.88 -1.62
C ALA A 455 14.17 -24.84 -1.16
N ALA A 456 15.30 -24.31 -0.71
CA ALA A 456 16.37 -25.11 -0.11
C ALA A 456 16.11 -25.26 1.39
N ALA A 457 16.05 -26.49 1.90
CA ALA A 457 15.94 -26.72 3.34
C ALA A 457 17.18 -26.18 4.07
N ARG A 458 16.96 -25.54 5.21
CA ARG A 458 18.04 -25.21 6.15
C ARG A 458 18.35 -26.44 7.02
N ARG A 459 19.62 -26.59 7.36
CA ARG A 459 20.10 -27.67 8.23
C ARG A 459 19.97 -27.29 9.70
#